data_0f6f03937e747f64fdc34cb752dc4acd
#
_entry.id   0f6f03937e747f64fdc34cb752dc4acd
#
_cell.length_a   1.000
_cell.length_b   1.000
_cell.length_c   1.000
_cell.angle_alpha   90.00
_cell.angle_beta   90.00
_cell.angle_gamma   90.00
#
_symmetry.space_group_name_H-M   'P 1'
#
loop_
_entity.id
_entity.type
_entity.pdbx_description
1 polymer ?
#
loop_
_entity_poly.entity_id
_entity_poly.type
_entity_poly.pdbx_seq_one_letter_code
_entity_poly.pdbx_strand_id
1 'polypeptide(L)'
;MYLLPAIDILDGRAVRLAKGDYTQVTVYNDDPVDQARKFESQGATWIHVVDLDGARTGVPENIAIVERIVRETSLSVEIGGGIRTLETLARLADIGAARMVLGTALVNDPDLARAAVERVGGDRLTAGIDAKGGEVAVSGWIEGSGVAACDLAREMGKAGFKHIVYTDIARDGMQTGLDVRAYVQMAEAFEHPVIASGGVASVSDIERLAPVAASIEGVITGRAVYEGTLTVEEGVAACAAATKE
;
A
#
# COMPACT_ATOMS: atom_id res chain seq x y z
N MET A 1 13.71 -6.74 3.04
CA MET A 1 12.30 -6.53 2.66
C MET A 1 11.39 -7.00 3.79
N TYR A 2 10.16 -6.49 3.89
CA TYR A 2 9.14 -6.97 4.83
C TYR A 2 7.80 -7.18 4.11
N LEU A 3 6.94 -8.01 4.69
CA LEU A 3 5.60 -8.27 4.16
C LEU A 3 4.61 -7.29 4.76
N LEU A 4 3.68 -6.77 3.93
CA LEU A 4 2.53 -5.99 4.35
C LEU A 4 1.25 -6.73 3.91
N PRO A 5 0.66 -7.58 4.75
CA PRO A 5 -0.67 -8.10 4.47
C PRO A 5 -1.67 -6.93 4.40
N ALA A 6 -2.53 -6.93 3.38
CA ALA A 6 -3.47 -5.85 3.16
C ALA A 6 -4.82 -6.09 3.84
N ILE A 7 -5.40 -5.04 4.41
CA ILE A 7 -6.77 -5.00 4.93
C ILE A 7 -7.50 -3.85 4.25
N ASP A 8 -8.43 -4.15 3.37
CA ASP A 8 -9.35 -3.16 2.82
C ASP A 8 -10.57 -3.06 3.73
N ILE A 9 -10.95 -1.85 4.10
CA ILE A 9 -12.11 -1.59 4.96
C ILE A 9 -13.22 -0.95 4.13
N LEU A 10 -14.40 -1.59 4.12
CA LEU A 10 -15.62 -1.08 3.49
C LEU A 10 -16.79 -1.35 4.43
N ASP A 11 -17.58 -0.32 4.71
CA ASP A 11 -18.71 -0.39 5.66
C ASP A 11 -18.29 -1.01 7.02
N GLY A 12 -17.08 -0.69 7.49
CA GLY A 12 -16.53 -1.15 8.76
C GLY A 12 -16.02 -2.61 8.78
N ARG A 13 -15.98 -3.32 7.66
CA ARG A 13 -15.59 -4.72 7.54
C ARG A 13 -14.32 -4.90 6.72
N ALA A 14 -13.56 -5.97 6.99
CA ALA A 14 -12.43 -6.35 6.18
C ALA A 14 -12.89 -7.10 4.91
N VAL A 15 -12.59 -6.50 3.75
CA VAL A 15 -13.09 -6.96 2.45
C VAL A 15 -11.98 -7.05 1.41
N ARG A 16 -12.30 -7.60 0.24
CA ARG A 16 -11.53 -7.43 -1.00
C ARG A 16 -12.49 -7.13 -2.14
N LEU A 17 -12.09 -6.20 -2.99
CA LEU A 17 -12.77 -5.91 -4.25
C LEU A 17 -12.18 -6.75 -5.38
N ALA A 18 -13.02 -7.19 -6.32
CA ALA A 18 -12.52 -7.77 -7.56
C ALA A 18 -12.14 -6.63 -8.53
N LYS A 19 -10.83 -6.45 -8.79
CA LYS A 19 -10.31 -5.39 -9.70
C LYS A 19 -10.76 -3.97 -9.34
N GLY A 20 -10.89 -3.65 -8.06
CA GLY A 20 -11.36 -2.36 -7.59
C GLY A 20 -12.86 -2.10 -7.78
N ASP A 21 -13.65 -3.09 -8.22
CA ASP A 21 -15.08 -2.95 -8.45
C ASP A 21 -15.89 -3.06 -7.15
N TYR A 22 -16.46 -1.95 -6.70
CA TYR A 22 -17.30 -1.85 -5.51
C TYR A 22 -18.59 -2.66 -5.57
N THR A 23 -18.99 -3.18 -6.74
CA THR A 23 -20.14 -4.08 -6.89
C THR A 23 -19.77 -5.54 -6.66
N GLN A 24 -18.47 -5.87 -6.61
CA GLN A 24 -17.93 -7.21 -6.45
C GLN A 24 -17.10 -7.32 -5.17
N VAL A 25 -17.78 -7.29 -4.04
CA VAL A 25 -17.20 -7.28 -2.69
C VAL A 25 -17.23 -8.68 -2.10
N THR A 26 -16.09 -9.16 -1.60
CA THR A 26 -16.00 -10.35 -0.75
C THR A 26 -15.62 -9.92 0.66
N VAL A 27 -16.45 -10.28 1.65
CA VAL A 27 -16.17 -10.03 3.07
C VAL A 27 -15.38 -11.22 3.62
N TYR A 28 -14.26 -10.93 4.30
CA TYR A 28 -13.42 -11.96 4.92
C TYR A 28 -13.44 -11.93 6.44
N ASN A 29 -13.71 -10.75 7.03
CA ASN A 29 -13.86 -10.61 8.47
C ASN A 29 -14.80 -9.43 8.78
N ASP A 30 -15.70 -9.60 9.72
CA ASP A 30 -16.63 -8.55 10.15
C ASP A 30 -15.95 -7.50 11.04
N ASP A 31 -14.80 -7.83 11.70
CA ASP A 31 -13.99 -6.86 12.46
C ASP A 31 -12.56 -6.79 11.88
N PRO A 32 -12.17 -5.66 11.24
CA PRO A 32 -10.82 -5.47 10.73
C PRO A 32 -9.72 -5.55 11.81
N VAL A 33 -10.05 -5.27 13.08
CA VAL A 33 -9.09 -5.40 14.19
C VAL A 33 -8.75 -6.85 14.45
N ASP A 34 -9.75 -7.75 14.41
CA ASP A 34 -9.50 -9.19 14.53
C ASP A 34 -8.67 -9.73 13.36
N GLN A 35 -8.89 -9.19 12.15
CA GLN A 35 -8.06 -9.53 11.00
C GLN A 35 -6.60 -9.08 11.19
N ALA A 36 -6.38 -7.88 11.74
CA ALA A 36 -5.05 -7.36 12.05
C ALA A 36 -4.35 -8.22 13.12
N ARG A 37 -5.04 -8.60 14.19
CA ARG A 37 -4.51 -9.52 15.23
C ARG A 37 -4.14 -10.88 14.65
N LYS A 38 -4.94 -11.40 13.71
CA LYS A 38 -4.62 -12.64 13.02
C LYS A 38 -3.32 -12.52 12.25
N PHE A 39 -3.13 -11.45 11.49
CA PHE A 39 -1.87 -11.21 10.76
C PHE A 39 -0.68 -11.02 11.71
N GLU A 40 -0.85 -10.29 12.81
CA GLU A 40 0.17 -10.16 13.86
C GLU A 40 0.58 -11.52 14.44
N SER A 41 -0.40 -12.37 14.79
CA SER A 41 -0.14 -13.72 15.34
C SER A 41 0.59 -14.64 14.35
N GLN A 42 0.52 -14.34 13.07
CA GLN A 42 1.21 -15.01 11.98
C GLN A 42 2.58 -14.40 11.65
N GLY A 43 3.06 -13.44 12.45
CA GLY A 43 4.39 -12.87 12.36
C GLY A 43 4.53 -11.61 11.50
N ALA A 44 3.43 -11.03 11.02
CA ALA A 44 3.48 -9.71 10.38
C ALA A 44 3.95 -8.66 11.39
N THR A 45 4.77 -7.71 10.92
CA THR A 45 5.19 -6.53 11.68
C THR A 45 4.62 -5.25 11.09
N TRP A 46 4.16 -5.31 9.84
CA TRP A 46 3.51 -4.25 9.11
C TRP A 46 2.19 -4.74 8.54
N ILE A 47 1.25 -3.83 8.35
CA ILE A 47 0.04 -4.03 7.53
C ILE A 47 -0.20 -2.82 6.64
N HIS A 48 -0.80 -3.07 5.47
CA HIS A 48 -1.30 -2.05 4.57
C HIS A 48 -2.81 -1.97 4.70
N VAL A 49 -3.34 -0.84 5.16
CA VAL A 49 -4.78 -0.63 5.35
C VAL A 49 -5.30 0.32 4.28
N VAL A 50 -6.44 0.01 3.68
CA VAL A 50 -7.12 0.90 2.73
C VAL A 50 -8.53 1.19 3.21
N ASP A 51 -8.81 2.46 3.50
CA ASP A 51 -10.17 2.95 3.75
C ASP A 51 -10.89 3.14 2.40
N LEU A 52 -11.63 2.12 1.97
CA LEU A 52 -12.35 2.15 0.69
C LEU A 52 -13.52 3.14 0.69
N ASP A 53 -14.18 3.33 1.82
CA ASP A 53 -15.21 4.38 1.97
C ASP A 53 -14.58 5.75 1.77
N GLY A 54 -13.45 6.01 2.43
CA GLY A 54 -12.68 7.23 2.28
C GLY A 54 -12.12 7.42 0.87
N ALA A 55 -11.65 6.36 0.21
CA ALA A 55 -11.20 6.44 -1.17
C ALA A 55 -12.31 6.93 -2.11
N ARG A 56 -13.55 6.47 -1.89
CA ARG A 56 -14.74 6.85 -2.66
C ARG A 56 -15.19 8.27 -2.37
N THR A 57 -15.27 8.65 -1.09
CA THR A 57 -15.84 9.95 -0.67
C THR A 57 -14.80 11.07 -0.66
N GLY A 58 -13.52 10.74 -0.56
CA GLY A 58 -12.41 11.69 -0.45
C GLY A 58 -12.10 12.15 0.96
N VAL A 59 -12.75 11.55 1.97
CA VAL A 59 -12.50 11.80 3.39
C VAL A 59 -12.49 10.45 4.11
N PRO A 60 -11.42 10.09 4.87
CA PRO A 60 -11.38 8.83 5.59
C PRO A 60 -12.57 8.69 6.55
N GLU A 61 -13.27 7.57 6.45
CA GLU A 61 -14.47 7.27 7.24
C GLU A 61 -14.20 6.26 8.36
N ASN A 62 -13.16 5.41 8.20
CA ASN A 62 -12.86 4.32 9.12
C ASN A 62 -11.71 4.62 10.10
N ILE A 63 -11.40 5.90 10.39
CA ILE A 63 -10.29 6.31 11.27
C ILE A 63 -10.39 5.66 12.67
N ALA A 64 -11.59 5.51 13.22
CA ALA A 64 -11.77 4.89 14.53
C ALA A 64 -11.36 3.39 14.55
N ILE A 65 -11.54 2.69 13.43
CA ILE A 65 -11.08 1.30 13.27
C ILE A 65 -9.55 1.27 13.18
N VAL A 66 -8.94 2.18 12.41
CA VAL A 66 -7.49 2.31 12.29
C VAL A 66 -6.86 2.62 13.65
N GLU A 67 -7.45 3.54 14.44
CA GLU A 67 -7.01 3.84 15.79
C GLU A 67 -7.07 2.61 16.72
N ARG A 68 -8.14 1.81 16.61
CA ARG A 68 -8.24 0.54 17.34
C ARG A 68 -7.13 -0.44 16.93
N ILE A 69 -6.85 -0.60 15.64
CA ILE A 69 -5.77 -1.46 15.17
C ILE A 69 -4.43 -1.01 15.76
N VAL A 70 -4.10 0.28 15.66
CA VAL A 70 -2.85 0.85 16.22
C VAL A 70 -2.73 0.61 17.72
N ARG A 71 -3.82 0.77 18.47
CA ARG A 71 -3.82 0.62 19.94
C ARG A 71 -3.81 -0.83 20.40
N GLU A 72 -4.44 -1.74 19.65
CA GLU A 72 -4.73 -3.11 20.09
C GLU A 72 -3.78 -4.16 19.47
N THR A 73 -2.83 -3.71 18.64
CA THR A 73 -1.76 -4.54 18.05
C THR A 73 -0.42 -3.83 18.16
N SER A 74 0.69 -4.55 17.93
CA SER A 74 2.04 -4.00 17.80
C SER A 74 2.44 -3.72 16.33
N LEU A 75 1.49 -3.84 15.40
CA LEU A 75 1.72 -3.67 13.99
C LEU A 75 2.02 -2.20 13.63
N SER A 76 2.99 -1.99 12.77
CA SER A 76 3.14 -0.72 12.07
C SER A 76 2.07 -0.61 10.98
N VAL A 77 1.21 0.41 11.08
CA VAL A 77 0.09 0.59 10.17
C VAL A 77 0.44 1.61 9.08
N GLU A 78 0.42 1.18 7.83
CA GLU A 78 0.41 2.05 6.66
C GLU A 78 -1.04 2.18 6.19
N ILE A 79 -1.57 3.42 6.13
CA ILE A 79 -2.98 3.70 5.83
C ILE A 79 -3.14 4.56 4.58
N GLY A 80 -4.00 4.14 3.67
CA GLY A 80 -4.45 4.89 2.51
C GLY A 80 -5.97 4.99 2.43
N GLY A 81 -6.47 5.79 1.48
CA GLY A 81 -7.89 5.99 1.24
C GLY A 81 -8.42 7.34 1.74
N GLY A 82 -8.76 8.24 0.82
CA GLY A 82 -9.40 9.52 1.13
C GLY A 82 -8.49 10.61 1.74
N ILE A 83 -7.18 10.41 1.80
CA ILE A 83 -6.25 11.40 2.37
C ILE A 83 -5.98 12.50 1.34
N ARG A 84 -6.60 13.65 1.52
CA ARG A 84 -6.53 14.79 0.58
C ARG A 84 -6.18 16.12 1.24
N THR A 85 -6.03 16.16 2.58
CA THR A 85 -5.77 17.40 3.31
C THR A 85 -4.70 17.21 4.39
N LEU A 86 -4.01 18.29 4.74
CA LEU A 86 -3.03 18.30 5.83
C LEU A 86 -3.66 18.03 7.20
N GLU A 87 -4.93 18.39 7.38
CA GLU A 87 -5.67 18.10 8.61
C GLU A 87 -5.88 16.59 8.78
N THR A 88 -6.29 15.92 7.71
CA THR A 88 -6.42 14.45 7.72
C THR A 88 -5.08 13.77 8.02
N LEU A 89 -3.99 14.24 7.40
CA LEU A 89 -2.64 13.72 7.68
C LEU A 89 -2.26 13.89 9.15
N ALA A 90 -2.48 15.07 9.71
CA ALA A 90 -2.18 15.34 11.11
C ALA A 90 -2.98 14.40 12.03
N ARG A 91 -4.28 14.25 11.77
CA ARG A 91 -5.17 13.36 12.55
C ARG A 91 -4.70 11.89 12.51
N LEU A 92 -4.33 11.38 11.33
CA LEU A 92 -3.81 10.02 11.19
C LEU A 92 -2.45 9.85 11.89
N ALA A 93 -1.61 10.89 11.83
CA ALA A 93 -0.36 10.93 12.57
C ALA A 93 -0.57 10.89 14.09
N ASP A 94 -1.56 11.63 14.61
CA ASP A 94 -1.87 11.72 16.03
C ASP A 94 -2.40 10.40 16.61
N ILE A 95 -3.18 9.64 15.84
CA ILE A 95 -3.62 8.29 16.26
C ILE A 95 -2.52 7.23 16.19
N GLY A 96 -1.32 7.57 15.68
CA GLY A 96 -0.17 6.68 15.66
C GLY A 96 -0.01 5.84 14.39
N ALA A 97 -0.68 6.18 13.27
CA ALA A 97 -0.39 5.56 11.99
C ALA A 97 1.09 5.73 11.66
N ALA A 98 1.78 4.65 11.31
CA ALA A 98 3.21 4.70 11.00
C ALA A 98 3.47 5.43 9.68
N ARG A 99 2.63 5.20 8.66
CA ARG A 99 2.70 5.86 7.35
C ARG A 99 1.32 6.18 6.80
N MET A 100 1.24 7.27 6.04
CA MET A 100 0.05 7.73 5.33
C MET A 100 0.31 7.71 3.83
N VAL A 101 -0.56 7.02 3.08
CA VAL A 101 -0.46 6.87 1.62
C VAL A 101 -1.30 7.94 0.92
N LEU A 102 -0.63 8.80 0.17
CA LEU A 102 -1.27 9.76 -0.73
C LEU A 102 -1.18 9.22 -2.16
N GLY A 103 -2.32 9.13 -2.85
CA GLY A 103 -2.40 8.69 -4.24
C GLY A 103 -2.89 9.81 -5.15
N THR A 104 -4.14 9.76 -5.61
CA THR A 104 -4.78 10.72 -6.52
C THR A 104 -4.51 12.19 -6.16
N ALA A 105 -4.42 12.51 -4.87
CA ALA A 105 -4.17 13.87 -4.41
C ALA A 105 -2.81 14.43 -4.90
N LEU A 106 -1.79 13.59 -5.04
CA LEU A 106 -0.46 14.01 -5.51
C LEU A 106 -0.45 14.40 -6.99
N VAL A 107 -1.34 13.82 -7.79
CA VAL A 107 -1.50 14.18 -9.21
C VAL A 107 -2.29 15.48 -9.36
N ASN A 108 -3.33 15.65 -8.54
CA ASN A 108 -4.25 16.77 -8.63
C ASN A 108 -3.74 18.05 -7.96
N ASP A 109 -2.90 17.92 -6.92
CA ASP A 109 -2.35 19.03 -6.13
C ASP A 109 -0.86 18.77 -5.80
N PRO A 110 0.05 19.16 -6.69
CA PRO A 110 1.50 18.99 -6.47
C PRO A 110 2.04 19.76 -5.25
N ASP A 111 1.39 20.84 -4.83
CA ASP A 111 1.84 21.63 -3.67
C ASP A 111 1.51 20.90 -2.36
N LEU A 112 0.49 20.04 -2.35
CA LEU A 112 0.17 19.18 -1.20
C LEU A 112 1.35 18.28 -0.82
N ALA A 113 2.11 17.77 -1.79
CA ALA A 113 3.25 16.88 -1.52
C ALA A 113 4.29 17.55 -0.62
N ARG A 114 4.70 18.78 -0.94
CA ARG A 114 5.68 19.53 -0.14
C ARG A 114 5.12 19.93 1.23
N ALA A 115 3.90 20.43 1.26
CA ALA A 115 3.23 20.79 2.50
C ALA A 115 3.04 19.59 3.44
N ALA A 116 2.77 18.39 2.90
CA ALA A 116 2.68 17.15 3.67
C ALA A 116 4.03 16.79 4.31
N VAL A 117 5.12 16.85 3.54
CA VAL A 117 6.49 16.60 4.06
C VAL A 117 6.85 17.58 5.17
N GLU A 118 6.55 18.87 4.99
CA GLU A 118 6.77 19.89 6.04
C GLU A 118 5.92 19.61 7.29
N ARG A 119 4.73 19.06 7.13
CA ARG A 119 3.76 18.85 8.22
C ARG A 119 4.07 17.63 9.07
N VAL A 120 4.41 16.48 8.44
CA VAL A 120 4.55 15.18 9.14
C VAL A 120 5.89 14.49 8.94
N GLY A 121 6.74 15.00 8.05
CA GLY A 121 8.02 14.38 7.67
C GLY A 121 7.88 13.33 6.58
N GLY A 122 8.91 13.21 5.73
CA GLY A 122 8.92 12.28 4.59
C GLY A 122 8.89 10.81 4.99
N ASP A 123 9.44 10.46 6.16
CA ASP A 123 9.46 9.09 6.68
C ASP A 123 8.07 8.56 7.06
N ARG A 124 7.09 9.44 7.21
CA ARG A 124 5.70 9.08 7.51
C ARG A 124 4.77 9.17 6.30
N LEU A 125 5.32 9.44 5.14
CA LEU A 125 4.58 9.60 3.89
C LEU A 125 4.98 8.54 2.89
N THR A 126 3.96 7.92 2.28
CA THR A 126 4.09 7.00 1.15
C THR A 126 3.37 7.58 -0.06
N ALA A 127 4.03 7.69 -1.20
CA ALA A 127 3.33 8.01 -2.44
C ALA A 127 2.71 6.73 -3.01
N GLY A 128 1.39 6.71 -3.15
CA GLY A 128 0.66 5.63 -3.82
C GLY A 128 0.65 5.90 -5.33
N ILE A 129 1.37 5.07 -6.08
CA ILE A 129 1.46 5.14 -7.53
C ILE A 129 0.82 3.88 -8.12
N ASP A 130 -0.45 3.98 -8.44
CA ASP A 130 -1.20 2.93 -9.11
C ASP A 130 -1.08 3.14 -10.62
N ALA A 131 -0.53 2.18 -11.36
CA ALA A 131 -0.23 2.37 -12.77
C ALA A 131 -0.65 1.18 -13.64
N LYS A 132 -0.98 1.49 -14.90
CA LYS A 132 -1.22 0.52 -15.95
C LYS A 132 -0.36 0.85 -17.15
N GLY A 133 0.53 -0.07 -17.53
CA GLY A 133 1.44 0.15 -18.65
C GLY A 133 2.38 1.35 -18.47
N GLY A 134 2.71 1.71 -17.22
CA GLY A 134 3.59 2.84 -16.88
C GLY A 134 2.89 4.20 -16.78
N GLU A 135 1.57 4.29 -17.03
CA GLU A 135 0.77 5.50 -16.81
C GLU A 135 0.02 5.43 -15.48
N VAL A 136 0.05 6.51 -14.71
CA VAL A 136 -0.64 6.63 -13.42
C VAL A 136 -2.15 6.65 -13.62
N ALA A 137 -2.86 5.81 -12.90
CA ALA A 137 -4.31 5.81 -12.80
C ALA A 137 -4.76 6.59 -11.55
N VAL A 138 -5.86 7.30 -11.66
CA VAL A 138 -6.47 8.11 -10.60
C VAL A 138 -7.91 7.70 -10.36
N SER A 139 -8.55 8.29 -9.34
CA SER A 139 -9.99 8.10 -9.07
C SER A 139 -10.40 6.64 -8.88
N GLY A 140 -9.60 5.84 -8.15
CA GLY A 140 -9.88 4.41 -7.95
C GLY A 140 -9.71 3.59 -9.23
N TRP A 141 -8.68 3.91 -10.04
CA TRP A 141 -8.28 3.22 -11.28
C TRP A 141 -9.22 3.42 -12.48
N ILE A 142 -10.14 4.37 -12.38
CA ILE A 142 -11.16 4.61 -13.43
C ILE A 142 -10.60 5.46 -14.58
N GLU A 143 -9.68 6.39 -14.27
CA GLU A 143 -9.16 7.38 -15.22
C GLU A 143 -7.64 7.30 -15.33
N GLY A 144 -7.12 7.40 -16.55
CA GLY A 144 -5.70 7.65 -16.78
C GLY A 144 -5.39 9.14 -16.53
N SER A 145 -4.25 9.42 -15.93
CA SER A 145 -3.86 10.80 -15.62
C SER A 145 -3.05 11.48 -16.71
N GLY A 146 -2.55 10.73 -17.69
CA GLY A 146 -1.56 11.19 -18.66
C GLY A 146 -0.16 11.39 -18.07
N VAL A 147 0.06 11.04 -16.78
CA VAL A 147 1.33 11.20 -16.09
C VAL A 147 2.09 9.87 -16.10
N ALA A 148 3.37 9.89 -16.49
CA ALA A 148 4.21 8.71 -16.41
C ALA A 148 4.56 8.41 -14.93
N ALA A 149 4.42 7.13 -14.52
CA ALA A 149 4.63 6.71 -13.15
C ALA A 149 6.06 7.02 -12.65
N CYS A 150 7.09 6.83 -13.49
CA CYS A 150 8.46 7.17 -13.14
C CYS A 150 8.70 8.68 -12.99
N ASP A 151 7.93 9.52 -13.70
CA ASP A 151 8.06 10.99 -13.55
C ASP A 151 7.45 11.42 -12.22
N LEU A 152 6.28 10.90 -11.85
CA LEU A 152 5.70 11.15 -10.54
C LEU A 152 6.61 10.65 -9.41
N ALA A 153 7.20 9.44 -9.54
CA ALA A 153 8.12 8.91 -8.55
C ALA A 153 9.32 9.86 -8.32
N ARG A 154 9.90 10.38 -9.41
CA ARG A 154 11.01 11.33 -9.36
C ARG A 154 10.65 12.65 -8.66
N GLU A 155 9.45 13.15 -8.92
CA GLU A 155 8.92 14.35 -8.27
C GLU A 155 8.67 14.11 -6.77
N MET A 156 8.14 12.97 -6.38
CA MET A 156 7.91 12.62 -4.98
C MET A 156 9.22 12.48 -4.21
N GLY A 157 10.25 11.88 -4.81
CA GLY A 157 11.59 11.84 -4.22
C GLY A 157 12.17 13.25 -3.97
N LYS A 158 12.06 14.15 -4.97
CA LYS A 158 12.47 15.57 -4.84
C LYS A 158 11.65 16.33 -3.81
N ALA A 159 10.37 16.01 -3.64
CA ALA A 159 9.52 16.60 -2.62
C ALA A 159 9.88 16.14 -1.19
N GLY A 160 10.63 15.04 -1.05
CA GLY A 160 11.12 14.53 0.23
C GLY A 160 10.39 13.31 0.76
N PHE A 161 9.52 12.68 -0.02
CA PHE A 161 8.94 11.38 0.32
C PHE A 161 10.05 10.34 0.46
N LYS A 162 9.88 9.39 1.39
CA LYS A 162 10.83 8.29 1.61
C LYS A 162 10.29 6.93 1.21
N HIS A 163 9.00 6.82 0.92
CA HIS A 163 8.34 5.57 0.57
C HIS A 163 7.44 5.75 -0.66
N ILE A 164 7.44 4.74 -1.52
CA ILE A 164 6.47 4.57 -2.61
C ILE A 164 5.86 3.18 -2.52
N VAL A 165 4.54 3.09 -2.59
CA VAL A 165 3.83 1.88 -3.00
C VAL A 165 3.57 1.99 -4.49
N TYR A 166 4.16 1.10 -5.27
CA TYR A 166 3.87 0.98 -6.70
C TYR A 166 2.96 -0.21 -6.95
N THR A 167 1.73 0.04 -7.43
CA THR A 167 0.76 -1.00 -7.76
C THR A 167 0.65 -1.17 -9.27
N ASP A 168 0.97 -2.37 -9.78
CA ASP A 168 0.60 -2.77 -11.14
C ASP A 168 -0.88 -3.20 -11.14
N ILE A 169 -1.76 -2.26 -11.50
CA ILE A 169 -3.22 -2.49 -11.46
C ILE A 169 -3.71 -3.50 -12.51
N ALA A 170 -2.90 -3.81 -13.52
CA ALA A 170 -3.24 -4.86 -14.47
C ALA A 170 -3.07 -6.26 -13.86
N ARG A 171 -2.27 -6.38 -12.80
CA ARG A 171 -1.97 -7.63 -12.08
C ARG A 171 -2.66 -7.70 -10.73
N ASP A 172 -3.11 -6.55 -10.18
CA ASP A 172 -3.70 -6.54 -8.84
C ASP A 172 -4.95 -7.42 -8.76
N GLY A 173 -5.00 -8.26 -7.72
CA GLY A 173 -6.06 -9.24 -7.51
C GLY A 173 -6.09 -10.39 -8.54
N MET A 174 -5.17 -10.45 -9.51
CA MET A 174 -5.16 -11.45 -10.58
C MET A 174 -4.29 -12.67 -10.28
N GLN A 175 -3.41 -12.60 -9.27
CA GLN A 175 -2.46 -13.67 -8.93
C GLN A 175 -1.63 -14.15 -10.14
N THR A 176 -1.15 -13.20 -10.96
CA THR A 176 -0.39 -13.49 -12.20
C THR A 176 1.11 -13.32 -12.05
N GLY A 177 1.58 -13.11 -10.82
CA GLY A 177 2.98 -12.85 -10.49
C GLY A 177 3.35 -11.36 -10.63
N LEU A 178 4.52 -11.01 -10.10
CA LEU A 178 5.05 -9.65 -10.04
C LEU A 178 5.80 -9.26 -11.33
N ASP A 179 5.72 -7.99 -11.71
CA ASP A 179 6.62 -7.40 -12.73
C ASP A 179 7.87 -6.82 -12.08
N VAL A 180 8.86 -7.67 -11.83
CA VAL A 180 10.12 -7.30 -11.17
C VAL A 180 10.80 -6.11 -11.83
N ARG A 181 10.75 -6.03 -13.18
CA ARG A 181 11.40 -4.95 -13.94
C ARG A 181 10.75 -3.59 -13.66
N ALA A 182 9.43 -3.55 -13.56
CA ALA A 182 8.71 -2.31 -13.27
C ALA A 182 9.10 -1.74 -11.89
N TYR A 183 9.24 -2.59 -10.87
CA TYR A 183 9.68 -2.15 -9.54
C TYR A 183 11.11 -1.61 -9.53
N VAL A 184 12.05 -2.26 -10.25
CA VAL A 184 13.42 -1.75 -10.38
C VAL A 184 13.44 -0.39 -11.04
N GLN A 185 12.73 -0.21 -12.16
CA GLN A 185 12.62 1.09 -12.85
C GLN A 185 12.02 2.17 -11.95
N MET A 186 11.04 1.79 -11.13
CA MET A 186 10.41 2.72 -10.16
C MET A 186 11.41 3.12 -9.07
N ALA A 187 12.16 2.18 -8.50
CA ALA A 187 13.18 2.43 -7.49
C ALA A 187 14.32 3.31 -8.02
N GLU A 188 14.75 3.08 -9.27
CA GLU A 188 15.74 3.94 -9.95
C GLU A 188 15.22 5.37 -10.15
N ALA A 189 13.95 5.54 -10.53
CA ALA A 189 13.34 6.85 -10.71
C ALA A 189 13.16 7.60 -9.40
N PHE A 190 12.82 6.89 -8.33
CA PHE A 190 12.59 7.43 -6.99
C PHE A 190 13.88 7.66 -6.20
N GLU A 191 14.98 6.99 -6.58
CA GLU A 191 16.28 6.97 -5.88
C GLU A 191 16.22 6.32 -4.47
N HIS A 192 15.17 5.54 -4.19
CA HIS A 192 14.97 4.76 -2.96
C HIS A 192 14.28 3.44 -3.30
N PRO A 193 14.39 2.41 -2.42
CA PRO A 193 13.61 1.19 -2.57
C PRO A 193 12.10 1.46 -2.54
N VAL A 194 11.32 0.63 -3.23
CA VAL A 194 9.86 0.77 -3.32
C VAL A 194 9.13 -0.43 -2.70
N ILE A 195 7.89 -0.24 -2.33
CA ILE A 195 6.98 -1.29 -1.88
C ILE A 195 6.25 -1.84 -3.11
N ALA A 196 6.46 -3.13 -3.38
CA ALA A 196 5.85 -3.81 -4.51
C ALA A 196 4.40 -4.22 -4.20
N SER A 197 3.47 -3.87 -5.08
CA SER A 197 2.04 -4.18 -4.96
C SER A 197 1.46 -4.64 -6.30
N GLY A 198 0.47 -5.56 -6.22
CA GLY A 198 -0.24 -6.10 -7.38
C GLY A 198 0.39 -7.36 -7.97
N GLY A 199 -0.36 -8.47 -7.91
CA GLY A 199 -0.03 -9.71 -8.61
C GLY A 199 0.59 -10.83 -7.77
N VAL A 200 0.98 -10.62 -6.51
CA VAL A 200 1.51 -11.69 -5.65
C VAL A 200 0.52 -12.86 -5.58
N ALA A 201 0.98 -14.05 -5.92
CA ALA A 201 0.19 -15.27 -5.93
C ALA A 201 0.71 -16.33 -4.95
N SER A 202 2.04 -16.35 -4.73
CA SER A 202 2.71 -17.40 -3.97
C SER A 202 4.05 -16.94 -3.40
N VAL A 203 4.68 -17.78 -2.58
CA VAL A 203 6.05 -17.56 -2.06
C VAL A 203 7.04 -17.32 -3.17
N SER A 204 6.96 -18.06 -4.28
CA SER A 204 7.90 -17.95 -5.40
C SER A 204 7.90 -16.57 -6.04
N ASP A 205 6.80 -15.80 -5.97
CA ASP A 205 6.79 -14.42 -6.45
C ASP A 205 7.67 -13.52 -5.59
N ILE A 206 7.66 -13.72 -4.27
CA ILE A 206 8.50 -12.99 -3.32
C ILE A 206 9.98 -13.39 -3.51
N GLU A 207 10.26 -14.69 -3.67
CA GLU A 207 11.63 -15.20 -3.93
C GLU A 207 12.24 -14.61 -5.21
N ARG A 208 11.43 -14.36 -6.23
CA ARG A 208 11.88 -13.71 -7.48
C ARG A 208 12.36 -12.27 -7.28
N LEU A 209 12.05 -11.63 -6.16
CA LEU A 209 12.54 -10.29 -5.81
C LEU A 209 13.95 -10.33 -5.17
N ALA A 210 14.43 -11.49 -4.71
CA ALA A 210 15.73 -11.60 -4.03
C ALA A 210 16.90 -11.01 -4.85
N PRO A 211 17.02 -11.25 -6.18
CA PRO A 211 18.11 -10.66 -6.98
C PRO A 211 18.09 -9.14 -7.07
N VAL A 212 16.95 -8.52 -6.75
CA VAL A 212 16.72 -7.06 -6.79
C VAL A 212 16.33 -6.48 -5.44
N ALA A 213 16.60 -7.19 -4.35
CA ALA A 213 16.19 -6.83 -2.99
C ALA A 213 16.62 -5.41 -2.57
N ALA A 214 17.73 -4.90 -3.12
CA ALA A 214 18.18 -3.53 -2.88
C ALA A 214 17.18 -2.46 -3.40
N SER A 215 16.35 -2.81 -4.39
CA SER A 215 15.32 -1.93 -4.95
C SER A 215 13.96 -2.09 -4.29
N ILE A 216 13.80 -3.06 -3.38
CA ILE A 216 12.51 -3.42 -2.78
C ILE A 216 12.56 -3.22 -1.27
N GLU A 217 11.71 -2.34 -0.77
CA GLU A 217 11.54 -2.11 0.66
C GLU A 217 10.62 -3.15 1.30
N GLY A 218 9.48 -3.41 0.66
CA GLY A 218 8.46 -4.33 1.14
C GLY A 218 7.58 -4.89 0.02
N VAL A 219 6.71 -5.82 0.39
CA VAL A 219 5.78 -6.47 -0.54
C VAL A 219 4.37 -6.47 0.06
N ILE A 220 3.42 -5.86 -0.64
CA ILE A 220 2.01 -5.92 -0.25
C ILE A 220 1.41 -7.20 -0.81
N THR A 221 0.71 -7.94 0.04
CA THR A 221 -0.07 -9.11 -0.35
C THR A 221 -1.52 -8.96 0.13
N GLY A 222 -2.44 -9.10 -0.79
CA GLY A 222 -3.88 -9.05 -0.52
C GLY A 222 -4.50 -10.42 -0.73
N ARG A 223 -5.03 -10.65 -1.92
CA ARG A 223 -5.85 -11.82 -2.28
C ARG A 223 -5.20 -13.16 -1.93
N ALA A 224 -3.89 -13.31 -2.16
CA ALA A 224 -3.17 -14.56 -1.92
C ALA A 224 -3.28 -15.05 -0.47
N VAL A 225 -3.20 -14.14 0.53
CA VAL A 225 -3.31 -14.54 1.95
C VAL A 225 -4.73 -14.86 2.38
N TYR A 226 -5.73 -14.25 1.74
CA TYR A 226 -7.14 -14.55 2.03
C TYR A 226 -7.62 -15.84 1.37
N GLU A 227 -7.12 -16.16 0.18
CA GLU A 227 -7.44 -17.40 -0.55
C GLU A 227 -6.53 -18.57 -0.14
N GLY A 228 -5.50 -18.33 0.69
CA GLY A 228 -4.61 -19.36 1.23
C GLY A 228 -3.59 -19.90 0.23
N THR A 229 -3.33 -19.20 -0.87
CA THR A 229 -2.24 -19.55 -1.81
C THR A 229 -0.87 -19.11 -1.32
N LEU A 230 -0.85 -18.22 -0.32
CA LEU A 230 0.30 -17.75 0.45
C LEU A 230 -0.13 -17.59 1.90
N THR A 231 0.62 -18.12 2.86
CA THR A 231 0.43 -17.78 4.27
C THR A 231 1.26 -16.56 4.64
N VAL A 232 0.84 -15.82 5.68
CA VAL A 232 1.61 -14.66 6.17
C VAL A 232 2.98 -15.12 6.67
N GLU A 233 3.06 -16.24 7.38
CA GLU A 233 4.30 -16.83 7.89
C GLU A 233 5.30 -17.13 6.76
N GLU A 234 4.84 -17.75 5.67
CA GLU A 234 5.67 -18.03 4.49
C GLU A 234 6.16 -16.75 3.83
N GLY A 235 5.27 -15.77 3.66
CA GLY A 235 5.61 -14.47 3.07
C GLY A 235 6.63 -13.68 3.89
N VAL A 236 6.47 -13.67 5.22
CA VAL A 236 7.43 -13.03 6.15
C VAL A 236 8.79 -13.72 6.06
N ALA A 237 8.82 -15.07 6.07
CA ALA A 237 10.05 -15.83 5.95
C ALA A 237 10.77 -15.57 4.62
N ALA A 238 10.03 -15.56 3.50
CA ALA A 238 10.59 -15.28 2.17
C ALA A 238 11.16 -13.86 2.06
N CYS A 239 10.46 -12.85 2.57
CA CYS A 239 10.97 -11.48 2.62
C CYS A 239 12.26 -11.35 3.45
N ALA A 240 12.33 -12.03 4.59
CA ALA A 240 13.52 -12.03 5.45
C ALA A 240 14.71 -12.76 4.80
N ALA A 241 14.47 -13.85 4.08
CA ALA A 241 15.50 -14.60 3.36
C ALA A 241 16.11 -13.77 2.22
N ALA A 242 15.27 -13.13 1.41
CA ALA A 242 15.70 -12.30 0.28
C ALA A 242 16.54 -11.07 0.68
N THR A 243 16.49 -10.65 1.94
CA THR A 243 17.28 -9.49 2.45
C THR A 243 18.69 -9.90 2.93
N LYS A 244 18.98 -11.21 3.07
CA LYS A 244 20.25 -11.73 3.60
C LYS A 244 21.26 -12.06 2.52
N GLU A 245 20.84 -12.09 1.26
CA GLU A 245 21.70 -12.31 0.09
C GLU A 245 22.20 -10.98 -0.50
#